data_b7b72e299df68a3641dd09f4c63ada98
#
_entry.id   b7b72e299df68a3641dd09f4c63ada98
#
_cell.length_a   1.000
_cell.length_b   1.000
_cell.length_c   1.000
_cell.angle_alpha   90.00
_cell.angle_beta   90.00
_cell.angle_gamma   90.00
#
_symmetry.space_group_name_H-M   'P 1'
#
loop_
_entity.id
_entity.type
_entity.pdbx_description
1 polymer ?
#
loop_
_entity_poly.entity_id
_entity_poly.type
_entity_poly.pdbx_seq_one_letter_code
_entity_poly.pdbx_strand_id
1 'polypeptide(L)'
;MPKSSRTTAHIHDYGPVEERREDFADTTIQFLTMRQDMDATPLFNGLPDDKCSCPHWGYVFKGRLTFDCGDHEEVFEAGDAFYIDAGHVPTSSEPGTEYLQFSPTEQLQIVSDTMMRNMQEMQQGAAE
;
A
#
# COMPACT_ATOMS: atom_id res chain seq x y z
N MET A 1 0.17 -1.49 26.82
CA MET A 1 0.13 -2.20 25.54
C MET A 1 0.28 -1.22 24.41
N PRO A 2 1.21 -1.43 23.46
CA PRO A 2 1.31 -0.52 22.32
C PRO A 2 0.06 -0.60 21.43
N LYS A 3 -0.31 0.55 20.88
CA LYS A 3 -1.42 0.65 19.94
C LYS A 3 -1.14 1.76 18.94
N SER A 4 -1.79 1.69 17.79
CA SER A 4 -1.79 2.76 16.81
C SER A 4 -3.22 3.12 16.43
N SER A 5 -3.42 4.34 15.96
CA SER A 5 -4.72 4.77 15.49
C SER A 5 -4.56 5.74 14.32
N ARG A 6 -5.67 5.97 13.61
CA ARG A 6 -5.69 6.91 12.49
C ARG A 6 -5.39 8.35 12.93
N THR A 7 -5.41 8.63 14.22
CA THR A 7 -5.16 9.98 14.76
C THR A 7 -3.78 10.14 15.38
N THR A 8 -3.08 9.05 15.70
CA THR A 8 -1.80 9.08 16.42
C THR A 8 -0.61 8.57 15.60
N ALA A 9 -0.83 7.78 14.56
CA ALA A 9 0.24 7.27 13.73
C ALA A 9 0.89 8.39 12.91
N HIS A 10 2.16 8.23 12.58
CA HIS A 10 2.90 9.20 11.77
C HIS A 10 2.29 9.33 10.37
N ILE A 11 2.13 10.57 9.91
CA ILE A 11 1.48 10.88 8.63
C ILE A 11 2.53 11.11 7.56
N HIS A 12 2.34 10.47 6.42
CA HIS A 12 3.06 10.74 5.18
C HIS A 12 2.02 11.06 4.12
N ASP A 13 2.04 12.27 3.59
CA ASP A 13 1.10 12.71 2.57
C ASP A 13 1.79 12.71 1.21
N TYR A 14 1.37 11.80 0.33
CA TYR A 14 1.93 11.65 -1.01
C TYR A 14 1.04 12.28 -2.09
N GLY A 15 0.01 13.03 -1.69
CA GLY A 15 -0.97 13.62 -2.60
C GLY A 15 -2.13 12.67 -2.89
N PRO A 16 -2.01 11.75 -3.85
CA PRO A 16 -3.08 10.76 -4.12
C PRO A 16 -3.31 9.79 -2.96
N VAL A 17 -2.31 9.57 -2.11
CA VAL A 17 -2.37 8.62 -1.00
C VAL A 17 -1.91 9.31 0.27
N GLU A 18 -2.67 9.14 1.36
CA GLU A 18 -2.22 9.49 2.71
C GLU A 18 -1.94 8.21 3.45
N GLU A 19 -0.72 8.10 4.00
CA GLU A 19 -0.30 6.98 4.82
C GLU A 19 -0.10 7.44 6.26
N ARG A 20 -0.67 6.69 7.21
CA ARG A 20 -0.39 6.85 8.63
C ARG A 20 0.24 5.56 9.11
N ARG A 21 1.47 5.63 9.57
CA ARG A 21 2.30 4.46 9.76
C ARG A 21 2.92 4.38 11.13
N GLU A 22 3.04 3.16 11.65
CA GLU A 22 3.70 2.91 12.92
C GLU A 22 4.26 1.49 12.95
N ASP A 23 5.44 1.31 13.58
CA ASP A 23 6.09 0.01 13.69
C ASP A 23 5.93 -0.51 15.13
N PHE A 24 5.49 -1.76 15.27
CA PHE A 24 5.44 -2.47 16.53
C PHE A 24 6.17 -3.80 16.38
N ALA A 25 7.27 -3.98 17.13
CA ALA A 25 8.11 -5.18 17.01
C ALA A 25 8.52 -5.37 15.54
N ASP A 26 8.19 -6.52 14.95
CA ASP A 26 8.56 -6.82 13.56
C ASP A 26 7.45 -6.50 12.57
N THR A 27 6.42 -5.80 13.02
CA THR A 27 5.21 -5.52 12.22
C THR A 27 5.01 -4.04 12.02
N THR A 28 4.72 -3.64 10.82
CA THR A 28 4.33 -2.27 10.47
C THR A 28 2.83 -2.21 10.26
N ILE A 29 2.20 -1.22 10.88
CA ILE A 29 0.78 -0.91 10.73
C ILE A 29 0.65 0.31 9.84
N GLN A 30 -0.18 0.22 8.81
CA GLN A 30 -0.47 1.32 7.92
C GLN A 30 -1.97 1.55 7.84
N PHE A 31 -2.38 2.80 8.09
CA PHE A 31 -3.72 3.29 7.77
C PHE A 31 -3.59 4.09 6.49
N LEU A 32 -4.26 3.65 5.43
CA LEU A 32 -4.13 4.22 4.11
C LEU A 32 -5.44 4.83 3.65
N THR A 33 -5.37 6.03 3.11
CA THR A 33 -6.49 6.70 2.45
C THR A 33 -6.11 6.94 1.00
N MET A 34 -6.88 6.36 0.09
CA MET A 34 -6.71 6.52 -1.34
C MET A 34 -7.63 7.64 -1.81
N ARG A 35 -7.07 8.80 -2.09
CA ARG A 35 -7.87 9.98 -2.50
C ARG A 35 -8.29 9.90 -3.95
N GLN A 36 -7.57 9.14 -4.75
CA GLN A 36 -7.80 8.98 -6.19
C GLN A 36 -7.71 7.51 -6.57
N ASP A 37 -8.37 7.17 -7.67
CA ASP A 37 -8.11 5.88 -8.32
C ASP A 37 -6.67 5.90 -8.83
N MET A 38 -5.89 4.88 -8.45
CA MET A 38 -4.48 4.85 -8.78
C MET A 38 -4.05 3.46 -9.18
N ASP A 39 -3.40 3.36 -10.32
CA ASP A 39 -2.68 2.15 -10.74
C ASP A 39 -1.24 2.30 -10.30
N ALA A 40 -0.83 1.51 -9.33
CA ALA A 40 0.50 1.60 -8.74
C ALA A 40 1.56 0.78 -9.49
N THR A 41 1.21 0.15 -10.61
CA THR A 41 2.13 -0.71 -11.36
C THR A 41 3.51 -0.10 -11.58
N PRO A 42 3.64 1.18 -12.01
CA PRO A 42 4.98 1.75 -12.25
C PRO A 42 5.84 1.85 -10.99
N LEU A 43 5.24 1.89 -9.81
CA LEU A 43 5.98 2.02 -8.55
C LEU A 43 6.70 0.74 -8.15
N PHE A 44 6.34 -0.38 -8.73
CA PHE A 44 6.90 -1.69 -8.38
C PHE A 44 7.99 -2.17 -9.33
N ASN A 45 8.39 -1.35 -10.31
CA ASN A 45 9.47 -1.69 -11.23
C ASN A 45 10.78 -1.93 -10.46
N GLY A 46 11.41 -3.08 -10.73
CA GLY A 46 12.67 -3.46 -10.09
C GLY A 46 12.51 -4.43 -8.93
N LEU A 47 11.28 -4.63 -8.44
CA LEU A 47 10.98 -5.70 -7.49
C LEU A 47 10.85 -7.04 -8.23
N PRO A 48 10.90 -8.19 -7.53
CA PRO A 48 10.70 -9.49 -8.18
C PRO A 48 9.39 -9.51 -8.96
N ASP A 49 9.47 -9.86 -10.26
CA ASP A 49 8.34 -9.87 -11.20
C ASP A 49 7.62 -8.52 -11.31
N ASP A 50 8.29 -7.43 -10.89
CA ASP A 50 7.72 -6.08 -10.84
C ASP A 50 6.44 -6.01 -10.01
N LYS A 51 6.39 -6.78 -8.94
CA LYS A 51 5.26 -6.88 -8.01
C LYS A 51 5.71 -6.68 -6.57
N CYS A 52 4.75 -6.40 -5.70
CA CYS A 52 5.00 -6.30 -4.26
C CYS A 52 5.41 -7.66 -3.71
N SER A 53 6.57 -7.73 -3.08
CA SER A 53 7.08 -8.97 -2.48
C SER A 53 6.73 -9.11 -0.99
N CYS A 54 5.92 -8.21 -0.46
CA CYS A 54 5.53 -8.17 0.94
C CYS A 54 4.09 -8.64 1.11
N PRO A 55 3.82 -9.65 1.96
CA PRO A 55 2.45 -10.03 2.26
C PRO A 55 1.79 -8.99 3.19
N HIS A 56 0.46 -8.91 3.13
CA HIS A 56 -0.30 -8.01 3.97
C HIS A 56 -1.53 -8.71 4.54
N TRP A 57 -1.86 -8.37 5.78
CA TRP A 57 -3.13 -8.68 6.42
C TRP A 57 -3.84 -7.36 6.65
N GLY A 58 -5.13 -7.28 6.36
CA GLY A 58 -5.79 -5.99 6.48
C GLY A 58 -7.30 -6.04 6.63
N TYR A 59 -7.86 -4.83 6.67
CA TYR A 59 -9.30 -4.62 6.78
C TYR A 59 -9.67 -3.34 6.03
N VAL A 60 -10.71 -3.41 5.21
CA VAL A 60 -11.20 -2.25 4.46
C VAL A 60 -12.33 -1.60 5.24
N PHE A 61 -12.15 -0.32 5.60
CA PHE A 61 -13.17 0.46 6.30
C PHE A 61 -14.19 1.06 5.34
N LYS A 62 -13.72 1.46 4.15
CA LYS A 62 -14.54 2.22 3.20
C LYS A 62 -13.97 2.03 1.80
N GLY A 63 -14.84 1.92 0.80
CA GLY A 63 -14.43 1.88 -0.60
C GLY A 63 -14.08 0.49 -1.09
N ARG A 64 -13.19 0.43 -2.06
CA ARG A 64 -12.83 -0.81 -2.74
C ARG A 64 -11.42 -0.74 -3.30
N LEU A 65 -10.68 -1.84 -3.13
CA LEU A 65 -9.33 -2.04 -3.67
C LEU A 65 -9.32 -3.21 -4.63
N THR A 66 -8.59 -3.06 -5.73
CA THR A 66 -8.35 -4.15 -6.68
C THR A 66 -6.85 -4.40 -6.76
N PHE A 67 -6.45 -5.66 -6.65
CA PHE A 67 -5.07 -6.11 -6.80
C PHE A 67 -4.94 -7.08 -7.96
N ASP A 68 -3.91 -6.88 -8.78
CA ASP A 68 -3.49 -7.85 -9.79
C ASP A 68 -2.53 -8.83 -9.10
N CYS A 69 -2.89 -10.11 -9.09
CA CYS A 69 -2.08 -11.18 -8.48
C CYS A 69 -1.42 -12.07 -9.52
N GLY A 70 -1.30 -11.61 -10.76
CA GLY A 70 -0.65 -12.32 -11.86
C GLY A 70 -1.65 -13.09 -12.69
N ASP A 71 -2.15 -14.21 -12.19
CA ASP A 71 -3.10 -15.06 -12.91
C ASP A 71 -4.55 -14.72 -12.59
N HIS A 72 -4.79 -13.83 -11.64
CA HIS A 72 -6.14 -13.42 -11.25
C HIS A 72 -6.11 -12.06 -10.57
N GLU A 73 -7.28 -11.47 -10.41
CA GLU A 73 -7.47 -10.25 -9.61
C GLU A 73 -8.17 -10.59 -8.32
N GLU A 74 -7.87 -9.84 -7.26
CA GLU A 74 -8.61 -9.88 -6.01
C GLU A 74 -9.18 -8.51 -5.71
N VAL A 75 -10.43 -8.48 -5.25
CA VAL A 75 -11.16 -7.25 -4.92
C VAL A 75 -11.56 -7.31 -3.45
N PHE A 76 -11.21 -6.27 -2.70
CA PHE A 76 -11.58 -6.15 -1.30
C PHE A 76 -12.44 -4.90 -1.12
N GLU A 77 -13.57 -5.04 -0.44
CA GLU A 77 -14.56 -3.98 -0.24
C GLU A 77 -14.74 -3.67 1.23
N ALA A 78 -15.42 -2.57 1.51
CA ALA A 78 -15.74 -2.17 2.89
C ALA A 78 -16.34 -3.33 3.68
N GLY A 79 -15.76 -3.61 4.85
CA GLY A 79 -16.16 -4.71 5.70
C GLY A 79 -15.35 -5.99 5.51
N ASP A 80 -14.50 -6.06 4.48
CA ASP A 80 -13.67 -7.25 4.25
C ASP A 80 -12.38 -7.21 5.07
N ALA A 81 -12.13 -8.30 5.79
CA ALA A 81 -10.81 -8.60 6.31
C ALA A 81 -10.09 -9.42 5.25
N PHE A 82 -8.83 -9.11 4.97
CA PHE A 82 -8.13 -9.79 3.90
C PHE A 82 -6.72 -10.23 4.29
N TYR A 83 -6.23 -11.20 3.55
CA TYR A 83 -4.83 -11.54 3.46
C TYR A 83 -4.45 -11.55 1.98
N ILE A 84 -3.34 -10.93 1.64
CA ILE A 84 -2.81 -10.98 0.29
C ILE A 84 -1.34 -11.40 0.35
N ASP A 85 -0.99 -12.40 -0.44
CA ASP A 85 0.37 -12.95 -0.47
C ASP A 85 1.28 -12.08 -1.34
N ALA A 86 2.58 -12.34 -1.26
CA ALA A 86 3.56 -11.74 -2.16
C ALA A 86 3.18 -11.99 -3.63
N GLY A 87 3.50 -11.04 -4.49
CA GLY A 87 3.21 -11.17 -5.92
C GLY A 87 1.96 -10.45 -6.37
N HIS A 88 1.63 -9.34 -5.72
CA HIS A 88 0.46 -8.52 -6.06
C HIS A 88 0.87 -7.09 -6.41
N VAL A 89 -0.01 -6.39 -7.13
CA VAL A 89 0.10 -4.95 -7.41
C VAL A 89 -1.27 -4.31 -7.26
N PRO A 90 -1.40 -3.22 -6.48
CA PRO A 90 -2.66 -2.47 -6.46
C PRO A 90 -2.85 -1.75 -7.80
N THR A 91 -3.91 -2.08 -8.51
CA THR A 91 -4.18 -1.53 -9.85
C THR A 91 -5.34 -0.54 -9.88
N SER A 92 -6.20 -0.57 -8.87
CA SER A 92 -7.34 0.34 -8.80
C SER A 92 -7.79 0.53 -7.37
N SER A 93 -8.29 1.72 -7.09
CA SER A 93 -8.91 2.04 -5.81
C SER A 93 -10.05 3.03 -6.06
N GLU A 94 -11.20 2.79 -5.43
CA GLU A 94 -12.29 3.77 -5.46
C GLU A 94 -11.82 5.03 -4.71
N PRO A 95 -12.02 6.25 -5.26
CA PRO A 95 -11.64 7.46 -4.53
C PRO A 95 -12.29 7.53 -3.15
N GLY A 96 -11.48 7.82 -2.12
CA GLY A 96 -11.94 7.84 -0.75
C GLY A 96 -11.83 6.51 -0.02
N THR A 97 -11.26 5.49 -0.63
CA THR A 97 -11.03 4.20 0.01
C THR A 97 -10.12 4.35 1.22
N GLU A 98 -10.51 3.75 2.34
CA GLU A 98 -9.74 3.73 3.57
C GLU A 98 -9.56 2.29 4.03
N TYR A 99 -8.31 1.92 4.31
CA TYR A 99 -8.03 0.57 4.78
C TYR A 99 -6.83 0.54 5.72
N LEU A 100 -6.76 -0.54 6.48
CA LEU A 100 -5.70 -0.84 7.43
C LEU A 100 -4.97 -2.07 6.92
N GLN A 101 -3.63 -2.04 6.97
CA GLN A 101 -2.88 -3.27 6.72
C GLN A 101 -1.71 -3.42 7.69
N PHE A 102 -1.40 -4.68 7.98
CA PHE A 102 -0.27 -5.11 8.78
C PHE A 102 0.71 -5.84 7.87
N SER A 103 1.98 -5.52 8.00
CA SER A 103 3.02 -6.11 7.14
C SER A 103 4.27 -6.40 7.95
N PRO A 104 5.04 -7.44 7.57
CA PRO A 104 6.38 -7.60 8.14
C PRO A 104 7.24 -6.39 7.81
N THR A 105 7.80 -5.74 8.83
CA THR A 105 8.51 -4.46 8.68
C THR A 105 9.67 -4.55 7.70
N GLU A 106 10.49 -5.59 7.81
CA GLU A 106 11.68 -5.74 6.97
C GLU A 106 11.32 -5.86 5.49
N GLN A 107 10.35 -6.70 5.16
CA GLN A 107 9.90 -6.89 3.78
C GLN A 107 9.21 -5.63 3.24
N LEU A 108 8.41 -4.98 4.07
CA LEU A 108 7.75 -3.73 3.68
C LEU A 108 8.76 -2.62 3.39
N GLN A 109 9.84 -2.56 4.15
CA GLN A 109 10.87 -1.54 3.96
C GLN A 109 11.53 -1.66 2.59
N ILE A 110 11.82 -2.88 2.14
CA ILE A 110 12.38 -3.14 0.81
C ILE A 110 11.44 -2.61 -0.27
N VAL A 111 10.15 -2.93 -0.15
CA VAL A 111 9.14 -2.47 -1.11
C VAL A 111 9.00 -0.95 -1.07
N SER A 112 8.92 -0.36 0.11
CA SER A 112 8.76 1.08 0.29
C SER A 112 9.94 1.85 -0.31
N ASP A 113 11.17 1.38 -0.11
CA ASP A 113 12.36 2.02 -0.67
C ASP A 113 12.33 2.01 -2.20
N THR A 114 11.90 0.92 -2.79
CA THR A 114 11.76 0.81 -4.26
C THR A 114 10.67 1.73 -4.78
N MET A 115 9.52 1.77 -4.11
CA MET A 115 8.41 2.67 -4.50
C MET A 115 8.84 4.13 -4.43
N MET A 116 9.53 4.53 -3.37
CA MET A 116 10.01 5.91 -3.21
C MET A 116 11.01 6.28 -4.30
N ARG A 117 11.94 5.38 -4.63
CA ARG A 117 12.88 5.62 -5.71
C ARG A 117 12.16 5.78 -7.05
N ASN A 118 11.22 4.90 -7.35
CA ASN A 118 10.47 4.96 -8.59
C ASN A 118 9.62 6.23 -8.68
N MET A 119 9.02 6.63 -7.57
CA MET A 119 8.25 7.88 -7.48
C MET A 119 9.12 9.09 -7.78
N GLN A 120 10.33 9.16 -7.21
CA GLN A 120 11.27 10.25 -7.45
C GLN A 120 11.70 10.30 -8.92
N GLU A 121 11.98 9.15 -9.52
CA GLU A 121 12.36 9.09 -10.94
C GLU A 121 11.22 9.56 -11.85
N MET A 122 9.98 9.21 -11.54
CA MET A 122 8.82 9.67 -12.29
C MET A 122 8.64 11.18 -12.18
N GLN A 123 8.85 11.75 -11.00
CA GLN A 123 8.78 13.21 -10.78
C GLN A 123 9.89 13.93 -11.53
N GLN A 124 11.11 13.39 -11.55
CA GLN A 124 12.23 13.97 -12.30
C GLN A 124 11.96 13.93 -13.80
N GLY A 125 11.43 12.80 -14.31
CA GLY A 125 11.05 12.70 -15.72
C GLY A 125 9.97 13.67 -16.11
N ALA A 126 9.01 13.92 -15.22
CA ALA A 126 7.95 14.90 -15.47
C ALA A 126 8.46 16.34 -15.46
N ALA A 127 9.59 16.62 -14.77
CA ALA A 127 10.17 17.95 -14.69
C ALA A 127 11.02 18.30 -15.93
N GLU A 128 11.38 17.31 -16.71
CA GLU A 128 12.14 17.48 -17.94
C GLU A 128 11.19 17.71 -19.12
#